data_3b4c44b9b9c19c45f65ebc22b875aeb7
#
_entry.id   3b4c44b9b9c19c45f65ebc22b875aeb7
#
_cell.length_a   1.000
_cell.length_b   1.000
_cell.length_c   1.000
_cell.angle_alpha   90.00
_cell.angle_beta   90.00
_cell.angle_gamma   90.00
#
_symmetry.space_group_name_H-M   'P 1'
#
loop_
_entity.id
_entity.type
_entity.pdbx_description
1 polymer ?
#
loop_
_entity_poly.entity_id
_entity_poly.type
_entity_poly.pdbx_seq_one_letter_code
_entity_poly.pdbx_strand_id
1 'polypeptide(L)'
;MARNHILKHELFTSISKKHNVPSGTVSLSWAVQRGTTVIPKSASKSRIIENMKLIELDEEDMARINDAHKTIEEHRISNSHHLMWVELDGKKTLHGWTEADLGWEDEAGNWLT
;
A
#
# COMPACT_ATOMS: atom_id res chain seq x y z
N MET A 1 13.81 1.93 -5.98
CA MET A 1 12.48 2.01 -6.64
C MET A 1 11.53 1.14 -5.88
N ALA A 2 10.42 1.68 -5.40
CA ALA A 2 9.36 0.85 -4.85
C ALA A 2 8.91 -0.12 -5.94
N ARG A 3 9.09 -1.36 -5.68
CA ARG A 3 8.67 -2.39 -6.60
C ARG A 3 7.15 -2.47 -6.49
N ASN A 4 6.44 -2.10 -7.54
CA ASN A 4 4.97 -2.16 -7.63
C ASN A 4 4.45 -3.62 -7.63
N HIS A 5 4.93 -4.45 -6.70
CA HIS A 5 4.50 -5.83 -6.58
C HIS A 5 3.01 -5.91 -6.30
N ILE A 6 2.51 -5.08 -5.41
CA ILE A 6 1.09 -5.04 -5.04
C ILE A 6 0.22 -4.71 -6.25
N LEU A 7 0.53 -3.65 -7.00
CA LEU A 7 -0.26 -3.27 -8.17
C LEU A 7 -0.21 -4.25 -9.34
N LYS A 8 0.79 -5.16 -9.35
CA LYS A 8 0.91 -6.25 -10.33
C LYS A 8 0.26 -7.54 -9.86
N HIS A 9 -0.17 -7.62 -8.62
CA HIS A 9 -0.86 -8.78 -8.09
C HIS A 9 -2.18 -9.01 -8.82
N GLU A 10 -2.56 -10.27 -8.99
CA GLU A 10 -3.77 -10.68 -9.71
C GLU A 10 -5.04 -9.98 -9.21
N LEU A 11 -5.14 -9.76 -7.90
CA LEU A 11 -6.23 -9.01 -7.30
C LEU A 11 -6.46 -7.66 -8.00
N PHE A 12 -5.40 -6.83 -8.09
CA PHE A 12 -5.51 -5.50 -8.69
C PHE A 12 -5.63 -5.55 -10.21
N THR A 13 -4.92 -6.47 -10.88
CA THR A 13 -4.98 -6.58 -12.33
C THR A 13 -6.32 -7.14 -12.82
N SER A 14 -6.99 -8.01 -12.07
CA SER A 14 -8.33 -8.49 -12.41
C SER A 14 -9.39 -7.38 -12.30
N ILE A 15 -9.35 -6.59 -11.24
CA ILE A 15 -10.26 -5.44 -11.07
C ILE A 15 -9.96 -4.35 -12.11
N SER A 16 -8.69 -4.10 -12.39
CA SER A 16 -8.23 -3.20 -13.45
C SER A 16 -8.83 -3.57 -14.81
N LYS A 17 -8.80 -4.85 -15.17
CA LYS A 17 -9.41 -5.36 -16.41
C LYS A 17 -10.92 -5.22 -16.41
N LYS A 18 -11.58 -5.57 -15.30
CA LYS A 18 -13.03 -5.47 -15.13
C LYS A 18 -13.53 -4.05 -15.41
N HIS A 19 -12.85 -3.04 -14.91
CA HIS A 19 -13.22 -1.64 -15.04
C HIS A 19 -12.52 -0.90 -16.19
N ASN A 20 -11.62 -1.57 -16.91
CA ASN A 20 -10.82 -1.00 -17.99
C ASN A 20 -10.06 0.28 -17.58
N VAL A 21 -9.41 0.22 -16.42
CA VAL A 21 -8.60 1.29 -15.84
C VAL A 21 -7.26 0.75 -15.34
N PRO A 22 -6.22 1.59 -15.17
CA PRO A 22 -4.96 1.14 -14.58
C PRO A 22 -5.12 0.63 -13.14
N SER A 23 -4.29 -0.33 -12.73
CA SER A 23 -4.27 -0.84 -11.34
C SER A 23 -4.01 0.27 -10.31
N GLY A 24 -3.24 1.30 -10.68
CA GLY A 24 -3.05 2.49 -9.84
C GLY A 24 -4.36 3.24 -9.57
N THR A 25 -5.22 3.37 -10.57
CA THR A 25 -6.56 3.97 -10.43
C THR A 25 -7.43 3.14 -9.50
N VAL A 26 -7.39 1.81 -9.60
CA VAL A 26 -8.11 0.91 -8.68
C VAL A 26 -7.67 1.15 -7.23
N SER A 27 -6.37 1.19 -6.98
CA SER A 27 -5.82 1.41 -5.64
C SER A 27 -6.22 2.77 -5.05
N LEU A 28 -6.11 3.84 -5.83
CA LEU A 28 -6.51 5.19 -5.40
C LEU A 28 -8.02 5.28 -5.15
N SER A 29 -8.84 4.70 -6.03
CA SER A 29 -10.29 4.69 -5.90
C SER A 29 -10.73 3.95 -4.64
N TRP A 30 -10.14 2.79 -4.36
CA TRP A 30 -10.37 2.07 -3.12
C TRP A 30 -10.03 2.90 -1.87
N ALA A 31 -8.87 3.56 -1.86
CA ALA A 31 -8.44 4.36 -0.72
C ALA A 31 -9.39 5.54 -0.47
N VAL A 32 -9.79 6.27 -1.52
CA VAL A 32 -10.74 7.39 -1.41
C VAL A 32 -12.13 6.90 -0.99
N GLN A 33 -12.62 5.80 -1.58
CA GLN A 33 -13.95 5.26 -1.29
C GLN A 33 -14.09 4.76 0.15
N ARG A 34 -13.00 4.30 0.78
CA ARG A 34 -12.97 3.97 2.22
C ARG A 34 -12.73 5.17 3.14
N GLY A 35 -12.69 6.39 2.62
CA GLY A 35 -12.53 7.62 3.40
C GLY A 35 -11.09 8.05 3.66
N THR A 36 -10.11 7.52 2.93
CA THR A 36 -8.70 7.88 3.08
C THR A 36 -8.33 8.98 2.07
N THR A 37 -7.63 10.01 2.53
CA THR A 37 -7.00 11.01 1.64
C THR A 37 -5.78 10.41 0.98
N VAL A 38 -5.61 10.64 -0.34
CA VAL A 38 -4.50 10.12 -1.13
C VAL A 38 -3.64 11.24 -1.70
N ILE A 39 -2.33 11.03 -1.73
CA ILE A 39 -1.34 11.95 -2.31
C ILE A 39 -0.48 11.16 -3.29
N PRO A 40 -0.98 10.88 -4.51
CA PRO A 40 -0.24 10.09 -5.49
C PRO A 40 0.94 10.88 -6.04
N LYS A 41 2.13 10.26 -6.02
CA LYS A 41 3.34 10.80 -6.62
C LYS A 41 3.43 10.39 -8.09
N SER A 42 3.55 11.34 -9.01
CA SER A 42 3.87 11.06 -10.40
C SER A 42 4.64 12.20 -11.06
N ALA A 43 5.63 11.84 -11.89
CA ALA A 43 6.32 12.75 -12.82
C ALA A 43 5.81 12.62 -14.27
N SER A 44 4.93 11.65 -14.53
CA SER A 44 4.35 11.41 -15.85
C SER A 44 3.04 12.18 -15.99
N LYS A 45 2.94 13.01 -17.04
CA LYS A 45 1.71 13.77 -17.34
C LYS A 45 0.49 12.88 -17.49
N SER A 46 0.61 11.74 -18.16
CA SER A 46 -0.49 10.79 -18.34
C SER A 46 -0.98 10.23 -17.01
N ARG A 47 -0.06 9.82 -16.12
CA ARG A 47 -0.42 9.31 -14.79
C ARG A 47 -1.04 10.38 -13.88
N ILE A 48 -0.59 11.63 -13.99
CA ILE A 48 -1.20 12.74 -13.25
C ILE A 48 -2.68 12.86 -13.65
N ILE A 49 -2.99 12.80 -14.93
CA ILE A 49 -4.35 12.86 -15.45
C ILE A 49 -5.14 11.61 -14.99
N GLU A 50 -4.57 10.42 -15.09
CA GLU A 50 -5.20 9.17 -14.64
C GLU A 50 -5.51 9.19 -13.14
N ASN A 51 -4.60 9.72 -12.31
CA ASN A 51 -4.78 9.85 -10.86
C ASN A 51 -5.94 10.78 -10.47
N MET A 52 -6.40 11.63 -11.38
CA MET A 52 -7.56 12.51 -11.18
C MET A 52 -8.88 11.85 -11.60
N LYS A 53 -8.82 10.73 -12.33
CA LYS A 53 -9.99 10.02 -12.87
C LYS A 53 -10.30 8.79 -12.05
N LEU A 54 -10.77 8.99 -10.83
CA LEU A 54 -11.18 7.89 -9.96
C LEU A 54 -12.48 7.27 -10.45
N ILE A 55 -12.68 6.00 -10.10
CA ILE A 55 -13.88 5.23 -10.41
C ILE A 55 -14.59 4.79 -9.13
N GLU A 56 -15.85 4.44 -9.24
CA GLU A 56 -16.57 3.77 -8.17
C GLU A 56 -16.35 2.26 -8.28
N LEU A 57 -15.88 1.65 -7.19
CA LEU A 57 -15.71 0.21 -7.05
C LEU A 57 -16.98 -0.36 -6.40
N ASP A 58 -17.43 -1.52 -6.89
CA ASP A 58 -18.55 -2.21 -6.27
C ASP A 58 -18.17 -2.86 -4.93
N GLU A 59 -19.16 -3.34 -4.20
CA GLU A 59 -18.97 -3.93 -2.88
C GLU A 59 -18.06 -5.17 -2.90
N GLU A 60 -18.11 -5.97 -3.98
CA GLU A 60 -17.26 -7.14 -4.15
C GLU A 60 -15.78 -6.71 -4.29
N ASP A 61 -15.50 -5.74 -5.15
CA ASP A 61 -14.15 -5.23 -5.35
C ASP A 61 -13.59 -4.59 -4.08
N MET A 62 -14.40 -3.81 -3.37
CA MET A 62 -14.03 -3.23 -2.09
C MET A 62 -13.70 -4.29 -1.05
N ALA A 63 -14.52 -5.33 -0.91
CA ALA A 63 -14.29 -6.44 0.02
C ALA A 63 -13.02 -7.21 -0.33
N ARG A 64 -12.77 -7.50 -1.60
CA ARG A 64 -11.56 -8.18 -2.07
C ARG A 64 -10.29 -7.40 -1.74
N ILE A 65 -10.30 -6.08 -1.93
CA ILE A 65 -9.13 -5.25 -1.62
C ILE A 65 -8.98 -5.08 -0.11
N ASN A 66 -10.06 -4.95 0.66
CA ASN A 66 -10.01 -4.89 2.12
C ASN A 66 -9.38 -6.15 2.73
N ASP A 67 -9.61 -7.31 2.12
CA ASP A 67 -9.05 -8.58 2.54
C ASP A 67 -7.67 -8.90 1.94
N ALA A 68 -7.12 -8.03 1.12
CA ALA A 68 -5.84 -8.24 0.44
C ALA A 68 -4.67 -8.54 1.40
N HIS A 69 -4.68 -7.95 2.59
CA HIS A 69 -3.67 -8.19 3.63
C HIS A 69 -3.61 -9.64 4.12
N LYS A 70 -4.66 -10.43 3.89
CA LYS A 70 -4.71 -11.85 4.25
C LYS A 70 -4.04 -12.75 3.20
N THR A 71 -3.89 -12.27 1.97
CA THR A 71 -3.43 -13.06 0.81
C THR A 71 -2.15 -12.51 0.18
N ILE A 72 -1.86 -11.23 0.36
CA ILE A 72 -0.64 -10.59 -0.13
C ILE A 72 0.35 -10.49 1.02
N GLU A 73 1.39 -11.32 0.99
CA GLU A 73 2.38 -11.41 2.05
C GLU A 73 3.10 -10.06 2.29
N GLU A 74 3.58 -9.42 1.22
CA GLU A 74 4.24 -8.12 1.29
C GLU A 74 3.25 -6.97 1.08
N HIS A 75 2.29 -6.76 1.97
CA HIS A 75 1.26 -5.72 1.83
C HIS A 75 1.61 -4.38 2.50
N ARG A 76 2.61 -4.35 3.37
CA ARG A 76 3.10 -3.14 4.05
C ARG A 76 4.44 -2.69 3.47
N ILE A 77 4.41 -2.01 2.32
CA ILE A 77 5.60 -1.53 1.65
C ILE A 77 5.67 -0.02 1.75
N SER A 78 6.70 0.50 2.40
CA SER A 78 7.05 1.91 2.37
C SER A 78 8.31 2.13 1.52
N ASN A 79 8.28 3.14 0.67
CA ASN A 79 9.34 3.44 -0.27
C ASN A 79 10.68 3.80 0.36
N SER A 80 10.68 4.26 1.58
CA SER A 80 11.86 4.79 2.26
C SER A 80 12.24 4.02 3.52
N HIS A 81 11.46 3.04 3.95
CA HIS A 81 11.75 2.28 5.17
C HIS A 81 13.17 1.72 5.19
N HIS A 82 13.61 1.09 4.09
CA HIS A 82 14.95 0.48 4.02
C HIS A 82 16.09 1.50 4.08
N LEU A 83 15.85 2.76 3.76
CA LEU A 83 16.82 3.86 3.83
C LEU A 83 16.86 4.51 5.22
N MET A 84 15.83 4.32 6.02
CA MET A 84 15.68 4.94 7.34
C MET A 84 16.07 3.99 8.48
N TRP A 85 16.28 2.71 8.18
CA TRP A 85 16.73 1.74 9.18
C TRP A 85 18.21 1.92 9.49
N VAL A 86 18.49 2.02 10.78
CA VAL A 86 19.86 2.13 11.33
C VAL A 86 20.00 1.08 12.43
N GLU A 87 21.11 0.36 12.41
CA GLU A 87 21.45 -0.56 13.51
C GLU A 87 22.09 0.22 14.65
N LEU A 88 21.46 0.19 15.82
CA LEU A 88 21.97 0.75 17.06
C LEU A 88 21.98 -0.34 18.15
N ASP A 89 23.11 -0.54 18.79
CA ASP A 89 23.30 -1.53 19.87
C ASP A 89 22.83 -2.95 19.46
N GLY A 90 23.09 -3.36 18.22
CA GLY A 90 22.70 -4.64 17.68
C GLY A 90 21.19 -4.80 17.39
N LYS A 91 20.44 -3.72 17.47
CA LYS A 91 19.01 -3.70 17.13
C LYS A 91 18.74 -2.86 15.88
N LYS A 92 17.89 -3.39 15.02
CA LYS A 92 17.37 -2.66 13.88
C LYS A 92 16.39 -1.59 14.37
N THR A 93 16.67 -0.33 14.08
CA THR A 93 15.87 0.80 14.52
C THR A 93 15.54 1.74 13.37
N LEU A 94 14.42 2.43 13.47
CA LEU A 94 14.04 3.55 12.62
C LEU A 94 14.45 4.84 13.34
N HIS A 95 15.63 5.37 13.00
CA HIS A 95 16.20 6.54 13.68
C HIS A 95 16.26 6.41 15.20
N GLY A 96 16.59 5.22 15.72
CA GLY A 96 16.70 4.95 17.16
C GLY A 96 15.46 4.33 17.81
N TRP A 97 14.35 4.19 17.06
CA TRP A 97 13.13 3.56 17.54
C TRP A 97 13.00 2.14 16.98
N THR A 98 12.74 1.16 17.83
CA THR A 98 12.39 -0.19 17.39
C THR A 98 10.95 -0.25 16.88
N GLU A 99 10.57 -1.33 16.21
CA GLU A 99 9.19 -1.55 15.77
C GLU A 99 8.21 -1.63 16.95
N ALA A 100 8.67 -2.17 18.10
CA ALA A 100 7.93 -2.17 19.35
C ALA A 100 7.77 -0.76 19.94
N ASP A 101 8.84 0.06 19.94
CA ASP A 101 8.76 1.46 20.40
C ASP A 101 7.78 2.29 19.58
N LEU A 102 7.62 1.94 18.30
CA LEU A 102 6.65 2.57 17.37
C LEU A 102 5.23 2.04 17.54
N GLY A 103 5.02 1.04 18.42
CA GLY A 103 3.73 0.40 18.63
C GLY A 103 3.28 -0.46 17.44
N TRP A 104 4.20 -0.96 16.64
CA TRP A 104 3.92 -1.84 15.50
C TRP A 104 4.02 -3.32 15.85
N GLU A 105 4.76 -3.64 16.90
CA GLU A 105 4.92 -4.99 17.43
C GLU A 105 4.59 -5.03 18.92
N ASP A 106 4.12 -6.19 19.38
CA ASP A 106 4.04 -6.48 20.80
C ASP A 106 5.41 -6.86 21.39
N GLU A 107 5.46 -7.10 22.71
CA GLU A 107 6.70 -7.49 23.39
C GLU A 107 7.25 -8.85 22.93
N ALA A 108 6.44 -9.67 22.26
CA ALA A 108 6.83 -10.96 21.69
C ALA A 108 7.31 -10.85 20.22
N GLY A 109 7.25 -9.65 19.62
CA GLY A 109 7.63 -9.39 18.23
C GLY A 109 6.54 -9.69 17.21
N ASN A 110 5.28 -9.81 17.63
CA ASN A 110 4.16 -9.98 16.71
C ASN A 110 3.63 -8.63 16.26
N TRP A 111 3.36 -8.50 14.97
CA TRP A 111 2.75 -7.28 14.42
C TRP A 111 1.36 -7.03 15.00
N LEU A 112 1.17 -5.82 15.51
CA LEU A 112 -0.15 -5.32 15.92
C LEU A 112 -0.93 -4.91 14.67
N THR A 113 -2.03 -5.58 14.42
CA THR A 113 -2.93 -5.33 13.27
C THR A 113 -4.06 -4.35 13.61
#